data_a641cd7fe5439620bb919631410c0764
#
_entry.id   a641cd7fe5439620bb919631410c0764
#
_cell.length_a   1.000
_cell.length_b   1.000
_cell.length_c   1.000
_cell.angle_alpha   90.00
_cell.angle_beta   90.00
_cell.angle_gamma   90.00
#
_symmetry.space_group_name_H-M   'P 1'
#
loop_
_entity.id
_entity.type
_entity.pdbx_description
1 polymer ?
#
loop_
_entity_poly.entity_id
_entity_poly.type
_entity_poly.pdbx_seq_one_letter_code
_entity_poly.pdbx_strand_id
1 'polypeptide(L)'
;MLQGPWAGSMQNMHPQLGAAVQQHSIFFLERMPRLFRSVYPIGGVVFDGHRAPTTGAQVRDYHIGIKGVDDQGRRYSALNPDVFYWAHATFFKSTLLAAEWLGGGLTEEQKRQLFDEHVQWYRMYGMSMRPVPKSWEDFQQYWDHMC
;
A
#
# COMPACT_ATOMS: atom_id res chain seq x y z
N MET A 1 -5.55 -14.58 1.11
CA MET A 1 -4.73 -14.56 2.34
C MET A 1 -3.21 -14.48 2.08
N LEU A 2 -2.66 -15.05 1.00
CA LEU A 2 -1.22 -15.00 0.71
C LEU A 2 -0.71 -13.62 0.27
N GLN A 3 -1.57 -12.76 -0.25
CA GLN A 3 -1.23 -11.42 -0.75
C GLN A 3 -0.69 -10.49 0.34
N GLY A 4 -1.29 -10.52 1.55
CA GLY A 4 -0.89 -9.63 2.65
C GLY A 4 0.56 -9.84 3.09
N PRO A 5 1.02 -11.07 3.38
CA PRO A 5 2.41 -11.34 3.71
C PRO A 5 3.39 -10.95 2.60
N TRP A 6 3.05 -11.20 1.34
CA TRP A 6 3.88 -10.81 0.20
C TRP A 6 4.02 -9.28 0.11
N ALA A 7 2.89 -8.56 0.12
CA ALA A 7 2.88 -7.10 0.08
C ALA A 7 3.66 -6.51 1.27
N GLY A 8 3.44 -7.03 2.49
CA GLY A 8 4.17 -6.60 3.68
C GLY A 8 5.68 -6.81 3.58
N SER A 9 6.12 -7.94 3.01
CA SER A 9 7.54 -8.19 2.77
C SER A 9 8.13 -7.17 1.79
N MET A 10 7.46 -6.93 0.67
CA MET A 10 7.89 -5.94 -0.32
C MET A 10 7.93 -4.52 0.27
N GLN A 11 6.94 -4.14 1.06
CA GLN A 11 6.93 -2.85 1.76
C GLN A 11 8.16 -2.67 2.64
N ASN A 12 8.50 -3.69 3.42
CA ASN A 12 9.60 -3.63 4.37
C ASN A 12 10.99 -3.59 3.72
N MET A 13 11.11 -3.93 2.44
CA MET A 13 12.36 -3.73 1.70
C MET A 13 12.66 -2.25 1.45
N HIS A 14 11.65 -1.37 1.49
CA HIS A 14 11.88 0.07 1.44
C HIS A 14 12.48 0.56 2.76
N PRO A 15 13.64 1.25 2.76
CA PRO A 15 14.38 1.57 3.99
C PRO A 15 13.55 2.30 5.05
N GLN A 16 12.75 3.30 4.65
CA GLN A 16 11.92 4.07 5.58
C GLN A 16 10.77 3.24 6.16
N LEU A 17 10.16 2.34 5.36
CA LEU A 17 9.12 1.44 5.85
C LEU A 17 9.69 0.37 6.77
N GLY A 18 10.82 -0.22 6.42
CA GLY A 18 11.52 -1.17 7.28
C GLY A 18 11.85 -0.56 8.64
N ALA A 19 12.41 0.64 8.68
CA ALA A 19 12.69 1.37 9.91
C ALA A 19 11.40 1.67 10.72
N ALA A 20 10.34 2.11 10.05
CA ALA A 20 9.04 2.36 10.69
C ALA A 20 8.46 1.10 11.32
N VAL A 21 8.51 -0.03 10.61
CA VAL A 21 8.02 -1.31 11.12
C VAL A 21 8.87 -1.80 12.29
N GLN A 22 10.18 -1.68 12.20
CA GLN A 22 11.09 -2.07 13.28
C GLN A 22 10.81 -1.28 14.57
N GLN A 23 10.56 0.02 14.47
CA GLN A 23 10.42 0.91 15.63
C GLN A 23 8.98 0.97 16.18
N HIS A 24 7.95 0.76 15.35
CA HIS A 24 6.55 0.97 15.75
C HIS A 24 5.67 -0.28 15.68
N SER A 25 6.10 -1.35 15.01
CA SER A 25 5.24 -2.52 14.82
C SER A 25 5.34 -3.52 15.96
N ILE A 26 4.20 -3.95 16.44
CA ILE A 26 4.05 -5.06 17.40
C ILE A 26 3.70 -6.38 16.70
N PHE A 27 3.99 -6.50 15.40
CA PHE A 27 3.60 -7.66 14.59
C PHE A 27 4.04 -8.99 15.19
N PHE A 28 5.27 -9.08 15.71
CA PHE A 28 5.78 -10.32 16.28
C PHE A 28 5.11 -10.71 17.60
N LEU A 29 4.54 -9.74 18.32
CA LEU A 29 3.82 -9.96 19.58
C LEU A 29 2.34 -10.30 19.33
N GLU A 30 1.72 -9.70 18.32
CA GLU A 30 0.29 -9.79 18.06
C GLU A 30 -0.02 -10.09 16.58
N ARG A 31 0.52 -11.17 16.03
CA ARG A 31 0.47 -11.48 14.59
C ARG A 31 -0.95 -11.46 14.00
N MET A 32 -1.85 -12.26 14.56
CA MET A 32 -3.23 -12.37 14.04
C MET A 32 -4.09 -11.14 14.33
N PRO A 33 -4.11 -10.60 15.58
CA PRO A 33 -4.81 -9.35 15.84
C PRO A 33 -4.31 -8.19 14.98
N ARG A 34 -3.00 -8.10 14.74
CA ARG A 34 -2.39 -7.08 13.89
C ARG A 34 -2.83 -7.22 12.44
N LEU A 35 -2.89 -8.45 11.92
CA LEU A 35 -3.38 -8.73 10.57
C LEU A 35 -4.82 -8.26 10.39
N PHE A 36 -5.72 -8.63 11.30
CA PHE A 36 -7.13 -8.23 11.23
C PHE A 36 -7.30 -6.72 11.35
N ARG A 37 -6.57 -6.05 12.25
CA ARG A 37 -6.57 -4.58 12.36
C ARG A 37 -6.13 -3.87 11.08
N SER A 38 -5.37 -4.53 10.22
CA SER A 38 -4.97 -3.98 8.92
C SER A 38 -5.96 -4.31 7.80
N VAL A 39 -6.39 -5.57 7.72
CA VAL A 39 -7.22 -6.05 6.60
C VAL A 39 -8.59 -5.38 6.59
N TYR A 40 -9.23 -5.19 7.75
CA TYR A 40 -10.56 -4.60 7.82
C TYR A 40 -10.60 -3.14 7.32
N PRO A 41 -9.77 -2.20 7.81
CA PRO A 41 -9.80 -0.83 7.32
C PRO A 41 -9.37 -0.72 5.85
N ILE A 42 -8.37 -1.48 5.42
CA ILE A 42 -7.90 -1.47 4.03
C ILE A 42 -9.00 -2.00 3.11
N GLY A 43 -9.66 -3.09 3.49
CA GLY A 43 -10.81 -3.61 2.75
C GLY A 43 -11.99 -2.65 2.73
N GLY A 44 -12.24 -1.94 3.85
CA GLY A 44 -13.29 -0.93 3.95
C GLY A 44 -13.13 0.20 2.91
N VAL A 45 -11.90 0.64 2.64
CA VAL A 45 -11.68 1.66 1.58
C VAL A 45 -12.19 1.19 0.22
N VAL A 46 -12.15 -0.12 -0.05
CA VAL A 46 -12.63 -0.69 -1.31
C VAL A 46 -14.14 -0.97 -1.30
N PHE A 47 -14.69 -1.43 -0.15
CA PHE A 47 -16.04 -1.99 -0.08
C PHE A 47 -17.07 -1.14 0.64
N ASP A 48 -16.70 -0.04 1.32
CA ASP A 48 -17.62 0.80 2.09
C ASP A 48 -18.49 1.75 1.23
N GLY A 49 -18.37 1.71 -0.10
CA GLY A 49 -19.16 2.51 -1.01
C GLY A 49 -19.00 4.02 -0.73
N HIS A 50 -20.08 4.72 -0.44
CA HIS A 50 -20.07 6.18 -0.18
C HIS A 50 -19.26 6.58 1.07
N ARG A 51 -18.96 5.65 1.97
CA ARG A 51 -18.13 5.91 3.16
C ARG A 51 -16.64 5.69 2.91
N ALA A 52 -16.24 5.15 1.77
CA ALA A 52 -14.85 4.85 1.44
C ALA A 52 -13.87 6.03 1.69
N PRO A 53 -14.20 7.30 1.37
CA PRO A 53 -13.32 8.43 1.69
C PRO A 53 -13.12 8.63 3.19
N THR A 54 -14.15 8.39 4.00
CA THR A 54 -14.05 8.47 5.47
C THR A 54 -13.14 7.36 6.01
N THR A 55 -13.37 6.13 5.54
CA THR A 55 -12.53 4.98 5.91
C THR A 55 -11.08 5.18 5.45
N GLY A 56 -10.88 5.70 4.24
CA GLY A 56 -9.55 6.03 3.73
C GLY A 56 -8.81 7.07 4.56
N ALA A 57 -9.50 8.16 4.95
CA ALA A 57 -8.95 9.16 5.84
C ALA A 57 -8.56 8.57 7.20
N GLN A 58 -9.37 7.68 7.77
CA GLN A 58 -9.04 6.97 9.02
C GLN A 58 -7.78 6.11 8.86
N VAL A 59 -7.65 5.37 7.74
CA VAL A 59 -6.43 4.59 7.47
C VAL A 59 -5.20 5.49 7.43
N ARG A 60 -5.27 6.62 6.72
CA ARG A 60 -4.18 7.62 6.72
C ARG A 60 -3.86 8.09 8.14
N ASP A 61 -4.87 8.45 8.90
CA ASP A 61 -4.72 9.07 10.22
C ASP A 61 -4.10 8.11 11.25
N TYR A 62 -4.27 6.80 11.12
CA TYR A 62 -3.53 5.80 11.91
C TYR A 62 -2.00 5.91 11.75
N HIS A 63 -1.53 6.55 10.69
CA HIS A 63 -0.10 6.70 10.38
C HIS A 63 0.50 8.04 10.83
N ILE A 64 -0.30 8.99 11.38
CA ILE A 64 0.16 10.34 11.78
C ILE A 64 1.34 10.27 12.78
N GLY A 65 1.30 9.34 13.74
CA GLY A 65 2.34 9.18 14.75
C GLY A 65 3.58 8.39 14.31
N ILE A 66 3.53 7.77 13.12
CA ILE A 66 4.61 6.87 12.65
C ILE A 66 5.67 7.69 11.93
N LYS A 67 6.66 8.17 12.69
CA LYS A 67 7.80 8.96 12.22
C LYS A 67 8.99 8.77 13.15
N GLY A 68 10.19 8.96 12.63
CA GLY A 68 11.40 8.78 13.43
C GLY A 68 12.66 9.05 12.62
N VAL A 69 13.76 8.45 13.09
CA VAL A 69 15.07 8.47 12.46
C VAL A 69 15.52 7.02 12.35
N ASP A 70 16.02 6.62 11.20
CA ASP A 70 16.56 5.28 10.98
C ASP A 70 18.00 5.14 11.51
N ASP A 71 18.55 3.94 11.45
CA ASP A 71 19.90 3.63 11.94
C ASP A 71 21.02 4.37 11.19
N GLN A 72 20.71 5.00 10.05
CA GLN A 72 21.62 5.83 9.28
C GLN A 72 21.44 7.33 9.53
N GLY A 73 20.62 7.72 10.51
CA GLY A 73 20.35 9.11 10.83
C GLY A 73 19.36 9.82 9.89
N ARG A 74 18.68 9.10 8.98
CA ARG A 74 17.73 9.67 8.02
C ARG A 74 16.33 9.75 8.66
N ARG A 75 15.71 10.90 8.54
CA ARG A 75 14.31 11.08 9.00
C ARG A 75 13.34 10.33 8.09
N TYR A 76 12.35 9.68 8.69
CA TYR A 76 11.24 9.09 7.96
C TYR A 76 9.89 9.52 8.53
N SER A 77 8.86 9.42 7.71
CA SER A 77 7.46 9.57 8.08
C SER A 77 6.61 8.64 7.22
N ALA A 78 5.72 7.89 7.85
CA ALA A 78 4.76 7.05 7.12
C ALA A 78 3.79 7.86 6.25
N LEU A 79 3.60 9.16 6.53
CA LEU A 79 2.82 10.08 5.70
C LEU A 79 3.64 10.79 4.61
N ASN A 80 4.91 10.43 4.40
CA ASN A 80 5.61 10.84 3.19
C ASN A 80 4.87 10.26 1.97
N PRO A 81 4.40 11.08 1.02
CA PRO A 81 3.61 10.58 -0.11
C PRO A 81 4.28 9.47 -0.91
N ASP A 82 5.59 9.54 -1.11
CA ASP A 82 6.34 8.53 -1.87
C ASP A 82 6.34 7.18 -1.14
N VAL A 83 6.55 7.20 0.17
CA VAL A 83 6.53 6.02 1.05
C VAL A 83 5.13 5.43 1.15
N PHE A 84 4.12 6.29 1.32
CA PHE A 84 2.72 5.86 1.41
C PHE A 84 2.23 5.25 0.10
N TYR A 85 2.61 5.87 -1.04
CA TYR A 85 2.25 5.33 -2.33
C TYR A 85 2.95 4.00 -2.61
N TRP A 86 4.23 3.84 -2.26
CA TRP A 86 4.91 2.55 -2.39
C TRP A 86 4.18 1.43 -1.63
N ALA A 87 3.80 1.69 -0.38
CA ALA A 87 3.02 0.72 0.38
C ALA A 87 1.70 0.34 -0.32
N HIS A 88 0.98 1.33 -0.86
CA HIS A 88 -0.25 1.09 -1.62
C HIS A 88 -0.01 0.35 -2.94
N ALA A 89 1.05 0.70 -3.69
CA ALA A 89 1.42 0.06 -4.94
C ALA A 89 1.70 -1.45 -4.77
N THR A 90 2.26 -1.86 -3.62
CA THR A 90 2.46 -3.29 -3.33
C THR A 90 1.14 -4.05 -3.18
N PHE A 91 0.09 -3.46 -2.63
CA PHE A 91 -1.24 -4.07 -2.59
C PHE A 91 -1.83 -4.21 -3.99
N PHE A 92 -1.72 -3.18 -4.81
CA PHE A 92 -2.16 -3.25 -6.21
C PHE A 92 -1.40 -4.34 -6.98
N LYS A 93 -0.07 -4.36 -6.90
CA LYS A 93 0.74 -5.40 -7.56
C LYS A 93 0.38 -6.81 -7.06
N SER A 94 0.12 -6.97 -5.77
CA SER A 94 -0.30 -8.28 -5.24
C SER A 94 -1.63 -8.76 -5.81
N THR A 95 -2.54 -7.83 -6.13
CA THR A 95 -3.81 -8.15 -6.80
C THR A 95 -3.58 -8.66 -8.23
N LEU A 96 -2.69 -7.99 -8.99
CA LEU A 96 -2.29 -8.44 -10.32
C LEU A 96 -1.67 -9.85 -10.30
N LEU A 97 -0.73 -10.07 -9.37
CA LEU A 97 -0.08 -11.38 -9.22
C LEU A 97 -1.07 -12.48 -8.81
N ALA A 98 -2.03 -12.17 -7.96
CA ALA A 98 -3.05 -13.14 -7.59
C ALA A 98 -3.95 -13.51 -8.79
N ALA A 99 -4.33 -12.55 -9.61
CA ALA A 99 -5.08 -12.81 -10.83
C ALA A 99 -4.26 -13.67 -11.82
N GLU A 100 -2.97 -13.40 -11.94
CA GLU A 100 -2.06 -14.15 -12.80
C GLU A 100 -1.87 -15.60 -12.33
N TRP A 101 -1.60 -15.81 -11.04
CA TRP A 101 -1.26 -17.14 -10.52
C TRP A 101 -2.47 -18.02 -10.21
N LEU A 102 -3.60 -17.41 -9.87
CA LEU A 102 -4.79 -18.13 -9.38
C LEU A 102 -6.01 -17.96 -10.30
N GLY A 103 -6.03 -16.93 -11.14
CA GLY A 103 -7.19 -16.54 -11.95
C GLY A 103 -7.00 -16.73 -13.48
N GLY A 104 -5.86 -17.29 -13.92
CA GLY A 104 -5.58 -17.47 -15.35
C GLY A 104 -5.09 -16.21 -16.07
N GLY A 105 -4.75 -15.16 -15.33
CA GLY A 105 -4.19 -13.91 -15.86
C GLY A 105 -5.22 -12.83 -16.16
N LEU A 106 -4.74 -11.70 -16.64
CA LEU A 106 -5.52 -10.53 -17.04
C LEU A 106 -5.09 -10.06 -18.42
N THR A 107 -6.04 -9.61 -19.22
CA THR A 107 -5.75 -8.91 -20.47
C THR A 107 -5.11 -7.54 -20.17
N GLU A 108 -4.44 -6.94 -21.15
CA GLU A 108 -3.87 -5.60 -20.97
C GLU A 108 -4.94 -4.53 -20.72
N GLU A 109 -6.12 -4.69 -21.30
CA GLU A 109 -7.27 -3.82 -21.02
C GLU A 109 -7.73 -3.93 -19.57
N GLN A 110 -7.84 -5.15 -19.03
CA GLN A 110 -8.18 -5.39 -17.63
C GLN A 110 -7.12 -4.84 -16.66
N LYS A 111 -5.84 -4.92 -17.03
CA LYS A 111 -4.75 -4.34 -16.21
C LYS A 111 -4.84 -2.81 -16.17
N ARG A 112 -5.15 -2.16 -17.30
CA ARG A 112 -5.36 -0.70 -17.35
C ARG A 112 -6.58 -0.29 -16.52
N GLN A 113 -7.68 -1.01 -16.64
CA GLN A 113 -8.87 -0.74 -15.83
C GLN A 113 -8.55 -0.88 -14.33
N LEU A 114 -7.90 -1.96 -13.91
CA LEU A 114 -7.50 -2.15 -12.51
C LEU A 114 -6.50 -1.07 -12.04
N PHE A 115 -5.66 -0.56 -12.93
CA PHE A 115 -4.79 0.55 -12.60
C PHE A 115 -5.61 1.82 -12.31
N ASP A 116 -6.60 2.15 -13.12
CA ASP A 116 -7.47 3.31 -12.89
C ASP A 116 -8.27 3.18 -11.60
N GLU A 117 -8.77 1.98 -11.29
CA GLU A 117 -9.47 1.67 -10.05
C GLU A 117 -8.55 1.79 -8.82
N HIS A 118 -7.30 1.34 -8.93
CA HIS A 118 -6.30 1.48 -7.87
C HIS A 118 -5.95 2.95 -7.61
N VAL A 119 -5.86 3.78 -8.65
CA VAL A 119 -5.68 5.23 -8.50
C VAL A 119 -6.86 5.86 -7.77
N GLN A 120 -8.08 5.42 -8.10
CA GLN A 120 -9.29 5.85 -7.39
C GLN A 120 -9.24 5.41 -5.91
N TRP A 121 -8.85 4.17 -5.63
CA TRP A 121 -8.66 3.69 -4.26
C TRP A 121 -7.64 4.54 -3.50
N TYR A 122 -6.48 4.84 -4.09
CA TYR A 122 -5.47 5.70 -3.44
C TYR A 122 -6.00 7.09 -3.11
N ARG A 123 -6.83 7.68 -3.97
CA ARG A 123 -7.47 8.99 -3.72
C ARG A 123 -8.30 9.02 -2.45
N MET A 124 -8.91 7.90 -2.05
CA MET A 124 -9.74 7.83 -0.85
C MET A 124 -8.96 8.10 0.43
N TYR A 125 -7.65 7.89 0.44
CA TYR A 125 -6.80 8.23 1.59
C TYR A 125 -6.62 9.75 1.78
N GLY A 126 -6.89 10.57 0.77
CA GLY A 126 -6.65 12.01 0.81
C GLY A 126 -5.15 12.38 0.88
N MET A 127 -4.28 11.49 0.41
CA MET A 127 -2.85 11.74 0.28
C MET A 127 -2.53 12.51 -1.00
N SER A 128 -1.33 13.10 -1.06
CA SER A 128 -0.85 13.76 -2.29
C SER A 128 -0.76 12.77 -3.44
N MET A 129 -1.32 13.15 -4.59
CA MET A 129 -1.26 12.38 -5.84
C MET A 129 0.09 12.52 -6.58
N ARG A 130 1.04 13.31 -6.04
CA ARG A 130 2.34 13.57 -6.67
C ARG A 130 3.11 12.31 -7.08
N PRO A 131 3.21 11.25 -6.26
CA PRO A 131 3.98 10.06 -6.59
C PRO A 131 3.23 9.07 -7.49
N VAL A 132 1.93 9.30 -7.74
CA VAL A 132 1.08 8.35 -8.48
C VAL A 132 1.40 8.42 -9.96
N PRO A 133 1.77 7.31 -10.62
CA PRO A 133 1.94 7.24 -12.06
C PRO A 133 0.67 7.68 -12.81
N LYS A 134 0.84 8.20 -14.01
CA LYS A 134 -0.26 8.75 -14.80
C LYS A 134 -0.96 7.70 -15.67
N SER A 135 -0.27 6.59 -15.96
CA SER A 135 -0.78 5.51 -16.80
C SER A 135 -0.31 4.15 -16.29
N TRP A 136 -0.90 3.09 -16.81
CA TRP A 136 -0.46 1.72 -16.56
C TRP A 136 1.02 1.52 -16.97
N GLU A 137 1.43 2.09 -18.09
CA GLU A 137 2.79 2.03 -18.61
C GLU A 137 3.79 2.75 -17.69
N ASP A 138 3.41 3.94 -17.17
CA ASP A 138 4.20 4.66 -16.18
C ASP A 138 4.30 3.88 -14.87
N PHE A 139 3.24 3.16 -14.47
CA PHE A 139 3.26 2.30 -13.29
C PHE A 139 4.24 1.14 -13.44
N GLN A 140 4.31 0.52 -14.62
CA GLN A 140 5.29 -0.53 -14.90
C GLN A 140 6.72 -0.01 -14.73
N GLN A 141 7.04 1.16 -15.31
CA GLN A 141 8.35 1.80 -15.15
C GLN A 141 8.64 2.17 -13.68
N TYR A 142 7.64 2.71 -12.97
CA TYR A 142 7.75 3.01 -11.55
C TYR A 142 8.07 1.73 -10.75
N TRP A 143 7.36 0.65 -11.02
CA TRP A 143 7.57 -0.62 -10.34
C TRP A 143 8.97 -1.17 -10.57
N ASP A 144 9.43 -1.19 -11.83
CA ASP A 144 10.78 -1.66 -12.20
C ASP A 144 11.89 -0.82 -11.56
N HIS A 145 11.64 0.49 -11.42
CA HIS A 145 12.60 1.39 -10.74
C HIS A 145 12.67 1.13 -9.22
N MET A 146 11.57 0.74 -8.60
CA MET A 146 11.49 0.52 -7.15
C MET A 146 12.02 -0.86 -6.73
N CYS A 147 12.10 -1.83 -7.62
CA CYS A 147 12.62 -3.18 -7.39
C CYS A 147 14.05 -3.34 -7.88
#